data_7db7ec1772aa029a1e5e0df7ce007cc1
#
_entry.id   7db7ec1772aa029a1e5e0df7ce007cc1
#
_cell.length_a   1.000
_cell.length_b   1.000
_cell.length_c   1.000
_cell.angle_alpha   90.00
_cell.angle_beta   90.00
_cell.angle_gamma   90.00
#
_symmetry.space_group_name_H-M   'P 1'
#
loop_
_entity.id
_entity.type
_entity.pdbx_description
1 polymer ?
#
loop_
_entity_poly.entity_id
_entity_poly.type
_entity_poly.pdbx_seq_one_letter_code
_entity_poly.pdbx_strand_id
1 'polypeptide(L)'
;MSIEKEVTKKEGKRLEVLIRGWFMGAFKESHRLDDGAVILENTVRTVDFYGNVKPEIPVQIDSRCLKKAQHNFKDGDFVELRGEFRTKNVYDETGKKIQRRCYVFIKNIELADEEAMPLENHVSISGLLARKGKVHHCKNGGVMFDFTVDIRRSYGRRSSIPCVIWGDERAQFLSQVGKDTFIEVDGWIKTRTITDSFGITKAVAEIIVENFKTREDSKMEVYHAGS
;
A
#
# COMPACT_ATOMS: atom_id res chain seq x y z
N MET A 1 -40.54 18.56 13.94
CA MET A 1 -39.23 19.23 13.81
C MET A 1 -38.18 18.23 14.33
N SER A 2 -37.68 17.38 13.44
CA SER A 2 -36.68 16.37 13.78
C SER A 2 -35.30 16.95 13.46
N ILE A 3 -34.50 17.10 14.51
CA ILE A 3 -33.09 17.55 14.39
C ILE A 3 -32.28 16.32 14.00
N GLU A 4 -31.93 16.24 12.73
CA GLU A 4 -30.90 15.31 12.27
C GLU A 4 -29.56 15.70 12.93
N LYS A 5 -29.10 14.85 13.84
CA LYS A 5 -27.73 14.92 14.34
C LYS A 5 -26.79 14.50 13.22
N GLU A 6 -26.19 15.47 12.57
CA GLU A 6 -24.99 15.25 11.75
C GLU A 6 -23.92 14.59 12.63
N VAL A 7 -23.70 13.29 12.38
CA VAL A 7 -22.56 12.58 12.94
C VAL A 7 -21.32 13.05 12.17
N THR A 8 -20.64 14.04 12.72
CA THR A 8 -19.30 14.41 12.27
C THR A 8 -18.37 13.21 12.50
N LYS A 9 -18.22 12.38 11.47
CA LYS A 9 -17.22 11.32 11.41
C LYS A 9 -15.86 11.99 11.63
N LYS A 10 -15.23 11.77 12.78
CA LYS A 10 -13.83 12.15 13.02
C LYS A 10 -13.00 11.63 11.87
N GLU A 11 -12.42 12.54 11.11
CA GLU A 11 -11.55 12.29 9.99
C GLU A 11 -10.27 11.61 10.49
N GLY A 12 -10.32 10.27 10.58
CA GLY A 12 -9.20 9.45 10.99
C GLY A 12 -8.21 9.29 9.83
N LYS A 13 -6.93 9.39 10.11
CA LYS A 13 -5.86 8.97 9.20
C LYS A 13 -6.17 7.56 8.72
N ARG A 14 -6.47 7.41 7.43
CA ARG A 14 -6.61 6.10 6.80
C ARG A 14 -5.22 5.57 6.45
N LEU A 15 -4.95 4.36 6.85
CA LEU A 15 -3.80 3.58 6.43
C LEU A 15 -4.23 2.12 6.55
N GLU A 16 -5.12 1.71 5.66
CA GLU A 16 -5.78 0.42 5.71
C GLU A 16 -5.45 -0.38 4.45
N VAL A 17 -5.10 -1.64 4.65
CA VAL A 17 -4.91 -2.62 3.59
C VAL A 17 -5.78 -3.82 3.91
N LEU A 18 -6.50 -4.31 2.90
CA LEU A 18 -7.21 -5.58 2.90
C LEU A 18 -6.67 -6.43 1.75
N ILE A 19 -6.14 -7.59 2.06
CA ILE A 19 -5.69 -8.58 1.08
C ILE A 19 -6.32 -9.91 1.40
N ARG A 20 -6.86 -10.58 0.37
CA ARG A 20 -7.17 -12.01 0.40
C ARG A 20 -6.34 -12.70 -0.66
N GLY A 21 -5.72 -13.79 -0.29
CA GLY A 21 -4.83 -14.52 -1.17
C GLY A 21 -4.09 -15.64 -0.46
N TRP A 22 -3.14 -16.25 -1.15
CA TRP A 22 -2.40 -17.41 -0.66
C TRP A 22 -1.02 -17.01 -0.16
N PHE A 23 -0.62 -17.56 0.97
CA PHE A 23 0.77 -17.48 1.41
C PHE A 23 1.70 -18.25 0.47
N MET A 24 2.87 -17.66 0.23
CA MET A 24 3.93 -18.22 -0.59
C MET A 24 5.10 -18.65 0.29
N GLY A 25 5.09 -19.93 0.70
CA GLY A 25 6.12 -20.49 1.56
C GLY A 25 5.90 -20.25 3.05
N ALA A 26 6.90 -20.63 3.83
CA ALA A 26 6.90 -20.46 5.29
C ALA A 26 7.32 -19.05 5.70
N PHE A 27 6.87 -18.62 6.88
CA PHE A 27 7.35 -17.40 7.51
C PHE A 27 8.85 -17.50 7.83
N LYS A 28 9.60 -16.43 7.52
CA LYS A 28 11.02 -16.29 7.83
C LYS A 28 11.24 -15.18 8.84
N GLU A 29 12.24 -15.30 9.70
CA GLU A 29 12.63 -14.20 10.58
C GLU A 29 13.22 -13.06 9.75
N SER A 30 12.65 -11.86 9.90
CA SER A 30 13.16 -10.64 9.28
C SER A 30 14.13 -9.91 10.21
N HIS A 31 13.71 -9.66 11.45
CA HIS A 31 14.53 -9.03 12.50
C HIS A 31 13.85 -9.15 13.86
N ARG A 32 14.62 -8.83 14.91
CA ARG A 32 14.12 -8.73 16.30
C ARG A 32 13.97 -7.28 16.70
N LEU A 33 12.96 -7.01 17.50
CA LEU A 33 12.76 -5.72 18.16
C LEU A 33 13.51 -5.68 19.50
N ASP A 34 13.71 -4.47 20.02
CA ASP A 34 14.41 -4.26 21.30
C ASP A 34 13.69 -4.93 22.49
N ASP A 35 12.38 -5.12 22.40
CA ASP A 35 11.54 -5.83 23.39
C ASP A 35 11.55 -7.36 23.22
N GLY A 36 12.41 -7.89 22.35
CA GLY A 36 12.57 -9.32 22.05
C GLY A 36 11.52 -9.90 21.10
N ALA A 37 10.54 -9.14 20.67
CA ALA A 37 9.57 -9.61 19.68
C ALA A 37 10.24 -9.84 18.31
N VAL A 38 9.82 -10.90 17.63
CA VAL A 38 10.34 -11.26 16.32
C VAL A 38 9.38 -10.76 15.25
N ILE A 39 9.91 -10.03 14.27
CA ILE A 39 9.19 -9.70 13.05
C ILE A 39 9.45 -10.78 12.02
N LEU A 40 8.38 -11.40 11.56
CA LEU A 40 8.40 -12.43 10.54
C LEU A 40 7.99 -11.82 9.19
N GLU A 41 8.52 -12.37 8.10
CA GLU A 41 8.15 -11.96 6.75
C GLU A 41 7.70 -13.14 5.91
N ASN A 42 6.82 -12.86 4.97
CA ASN A 42 6.30 -13.77 3.97
C ASN A 42 5.90 -12.98 2.73
N THR A 43 5.32 -13.64 1.75
CA THR A 43 4.72 -13.07 0.55
C THR A 43 3.31 -13.60 0.39
N VAL A 44 2.37 -12.77 -0.04
CA VAL A 44 1.01 -13.18 -0.36
C VAL A 44 0.77 -12.96 -1.85
N ARG A 45 0.32 -14.01 -2.53
CA ARG A 45 -0.14 -13.95 -3.92
C ARG A 45 -1.62 -13.62 -3.94
N THR A 46 -2.00 -12.61 -4.72
CA THR A 46 -3.38 -12.13 -4.83
C THR A 46 -3.68 -11.69 -6.26
N VAL A 47 -4.75 -10.93 -6.48
CA VAL A 47 -5.16 -10.43 -7.80
C VAL A 47 -4.70 -8.98 -8.05
N ASP A 48 -4.59 -8.63 -9.33
CA ASP A 48 -4.58 -7.25 -9.79
C ASP A 48 -6.01 -6.74 -10.02
N PHE A 49 -6.14 -5.48 -10.42
CA PHE A 49 -7.43 -4.86 -10.74
C PHE A 49 -8.24 -5.62 -11.83
N TYR A 50 -7.56 -6.32 -12.72
CA TYR A 50 -8.20 -7.08 -13.81
C TYR A 50 -8.52 -8.52 -13.42
N GLY A 51 -8.35 -8.90 -12.16
CA GLY A 51 -8.58 -10.27 -11.68
C GLY A 51 -7.47 -11.27 -12.02
N ASN A 52 -6.32 -10.81 -12.56
CA ASN A 52 -5.21 -11.70 -12.84
C ASN A 52 -4.45 -12.02 -11.54
N VAL A 53 -4.23 -13.29 -11.27
CA VAL A 53 -3.44 -13.74 -10.11
C VAL A 53 -1.94 -13.53 -10.42
N LYS A 54 -1.39 -12.40 -10.00
CA LYS A 54 0.03 -12.05 -10.26
C LYS A 54 0.75 -11.29 -9.15
N PRO A 55 0.13 -10.30 -8.47
CA PRO A 55 0.87 -9.55 -7.46
C PRO A 55 1.33 -10.47 -6.32
N GLU A 56 2.64 -10.49 -6.10
CA GLU A 56 3.24 -11.12 -4.92
C GLU A 56 3.63 -10.00 -3.97
N ILE A 57 2.80 -9.78 -2.96
CA ILE A 57 2.92 -8.65 -2.04
C ILE A 57 3.74 -9.07 -0.82
N PRO A 58 4.89 -8.42 -0.57
CA PRO A 58 5.66 -8.67 0.65
C PRO A 58 4.87 -8.27 1.89
N VAL A 59 4.84 -9.15 2.88
CA VAL A 59 4.15 -8.93 4.14
C VAL A 59 5.08 -9.12 5.32
N GLN A 60 4.85 -8.39 6.42
CA GLN A 60 5.52 -8.58 7.69
C GLN A 60 4.51 -8.63 8.82
N ILE A 61 4.78 -9.44 9.84
CA ILE A 61 3.92 -9.62 11.01
C ILE A 61 4.77 -9.73 12.28
N ASP A 62 4.26 -9.17 13.36
CA ASP A 62 4.80 -9.44 14.70
C ASP A 62 4.44 -10.87 15.12
N SER A 63 5.40 -11.65 15.57
CA SER A 63 5.21 -13.04 16.00
C SER A 63 4.15 -13.19 17.09
N ARG A 64 3.95 -12.15 17.91
CA ARG A 64 2.88 -12.12 18.92
C ARG A 64 1.50 -12.03 18.30
N CYS A 65 1.36 -11.29 17.20
CA CYS A 65 0.11 -11.22 16.44
C CYS A 65 -0.19 -12.57 15.76
N LEU A 66 0.83 -13.19 15.18
CA LEU A 66 0.68 -14.51 14.56
C LEU A 66 0.23 -15.59 15.57
N LYS A 67 0.81 -15.58 16.77
CA LYS A 67 0.40 -16.50 17.86
C LYS A 67 -1.05 -16.30 18.29
N LYS A 68 -1.55 -15.06 18.28
CA LYS A 68 -2.95 -14.76 18.64
C LYS A 68 -3.96 -15.33 17.66
N ALA A 69 -3.59 -15.52 16.40
CA ALA A 69 -4.44 -16.08 15.37
C ALA A 69 -4.74 -17.59 15.59
N GLN A 70 -4.07 -18.25 16.55
CA GLN A 70 -4.28 -19.65 16.95
C GLN A 70 -4.23 -20.65 15.79
N HIS A 71 -3.56 -20.30 14.70
CA HIS A 71 -3.38 -21.13 13.52
C HIS A 71 -1.91 -21.20 13.14
N ASN A 72 -1.46 -22.36 12.69
CA ASN A 72 -0.11 -22.55 12.17
C ASN A 72 -0.10 -22.34 10.65
N PHE A 73 0.01 -21.09 10.22
CA PHE A 73 -0.01 -20.71 8.81
C PHE A 73 1.17 -21.31 8.04
N LYS A 74 0.87 -21.85 6.86
CA LYS A 74 1.82 -22.54 5.99
C LYS A 74 1.67 -22.08 4.53
N ASP A 75 2.53 -22.59 3.68
CA ASP A 75 2.45 -22.42 2.23
C ASP A 75 1.11 -22.86 1.68
N GLY A 76 0.52 -22.04 0.82
CA GLY A 76 -0.75 -22.29 0.18
C GLY A 76 -1.99 -21.98 1.03
N ASP A 77 -1.87 -21.62 2.31
CA ASP A 77 -3.03 -21.20 3.10
C ASP A 77 -3.66 -19.95 2.49
N PHE A 78 -5.00 -20.00 2.26
CA PHE A 78 -5.78 -18.86 1.84
C PHE A 78 -6.17 -18.02 3.05
N VAL A 79 -5.82 -16.74 3.02
CA VAL A 79 -5.90 -15.86 4.19
C VAL A 79 -6.55 -14.53 3.87
N GLU A 80 -7.22 -13.95 4.87
CA GLU A 80 -7.54 -12.52 4.90
C GLU A 80 -6.54 -11.79 5.80
N LEU A 81 -5.93 -10.75 5.26
CA LEU A 81 -4.97 -9.90 5.95
C LEU A 81 -5.51 -8.48 6.02
N ARG A 82 -5.46 -7.91 7.23
CA ARG A 82 -5.68 -6.47 7.45
C ARG A 82 -4.42 -5.85 8.03
N GLY A 83 -4.03 -4.69 7.53
CA GLY A 83 -2.79 -4.09 7.96
C GLY A 83 -2.54 -2.69 7.45
N GLU A 84 -1.26 -2.33 7.41
CA GLU A 84 -0.78 -1.02 6.99
C GLU A 84 0.27 -1.17 5.89
N PHE A 85 0.14 -0.42 4.79
CA PHE A 85 1.20 -0.36 3.79
C PHE A 85 2.33 0.53 4.30
N ARG A 86 3.51 -0.03 4.42
CA ARG A 86 4.68 0.61 5.03
C ARG A 86 5.87 0.65 4.10
N THR A 87 6.77 1.59 4.37
CA THR A 87 8.06 1.68 3.69
C THR A 87 9.21 1.61 4.68
N LYS A 88 10.32 0.96 4.27
CA LYS A 88 11.58 0.89 4.99
C LYS A 88 12.71 1.20 4.03
N ASN A 89 13.61 2.11 4.40
CA ASN A 89 14.86 2.31 3.68
C ASN A 89 15.82 1.18 4.03
N VAL A 90 16.52 0.67 3.03
CA VAL A 90 17.62 -0.28 3.18
C VAL A 90 18.90 0.47 2.89
N TYR A 91 19.88 0.29 3.73
CA TYR A 91 21.19 0.93 3.65
C TYR A 91 22.26 -0.14 3.43
N ASP A 92 23.33 0.20 2.74
CA ASP A 92 24.52 -0.64 2.64
C ASP A 92 25.40 -0.53 3.89
N GLU A 93 26.52 -1.23 3.90
CA GLU A 93 27.50 -1.25 5.00
C GLU A 93 28.13 0.14 5.25
N THR A 94 28.08 1.04 4.26
CA THR A 94 28.60 2.42 4.37
C THR A 94 27.56 3.39 4.91
N GLY A 95 26.32 2.92 5.18
CA GLY A 95 25.21 3.77 5.58
C GLY A 95 24.53 4.51 4.42
N LYS A 96 24.89 4.22 3.17
CA LYS A 96 24.25 4.81 2.00
C LYS A 96 22.94 4.08 1.71
N LYS A 97 21.87 4.84 1.49
CA LYS A 97 20.57 4.28 1.12
C LYS A 97 20.64 3.66 -0.28
N ILE A 98 20.43 2.35 -0.35
CA ILE A 98 20.44 1.57 -1.60
C ILE A 98 19.06 1.25 -2.14
N GLN A 99 18.05 1.14 -1.28
CA GLN A 99 16.70 0.77 -1.68
C GLN A 99 15.66 1.30 -0.71
N ARG A 100 14.43 1.49 -1.22
CA ARG A 100 13.22 1.57 -0.41
C ARG A 100 12.42 0.28 -0.64
N ARG A 101 12.15 -0.47 0.42
CA ARG A 101 11.24 -1.61 0.39
C ARG A 101 9.86 -1.18 0.85
N CYS A 102 8.85 -1.63 0.14
CA CYS A 102 7.45 -1.47 0.51
C CYS A 102 6.90 -2.84 0.91
N TYR A 103 6.05 -2.88 1.93
CA TYR A 103 5.46 -4.12 2.44
C TYR A 103 4.18 -3.80 3.21
N VAL A 104 3.32 -4.79 3.37
CA VAL A 104 2.16 -4.71 4.26
C VAL A 104 2.56 -5.22 5.64
N PHE A 105 2.40 -4.38 6.65
CA PHE A 105 2.55 -4.80 8.04
C PHE A 105 1.20 -5.27 8.57
N ILE A 106 1.09 -6.57 8.78
CA ILE A 106 -0.14 -7.25 9.18
C ILE A 106 -0.50 -6.87 10.61
N LYS A 107 -1.74 -6.46 10.84
CA LYS A 107 -2.34 -6.17 12.15
C LYS A 107 -3.33 -7.24 12.59
N ASN A 108 -4.03 -7.80 11.61
CA ASN A 108 -4.94 -8.92 11.79
C ASN A 108 -4.74 -9.92 10.67
N ILE A 109 -4.88 -11.22 10.99
CA ILE A 109 -4.75 -12.32 10.05
C ILE A 109 -5.71 -13.42 10.47
N GLU A 110 -6.39 -13.98 9.49
CA GLU A 110 -7.26 -15.15 9.68
C GLU A 110 -7.25 -16.05 8.44
N LEU A 111 -7.51 -17.33 8.64
CA LEU A 111 -7.83 -18.21 7.52
C LEU A 111 -9.13 -17.73 6.88
N ALA A 112 -9.15 -17.69 5.57
CA ALA A 112 -10.34 -17.38 4.81
C ALA A 112 -10.80 -18.61 4.00
N ASP A 113 -12.07 -18.63 3.69
CA ASP A 113 -12.65 -19.65 2.83
C ASP A 113 -12.57 -19.18 1.37
N GLU A 114 -11.73 -19.84 0.58
CA GLU A 114 -11.50 -19.50 -0.83
C GLU A 114 -12.78 -19.63 -1.68
N GLU A 115 -13.68 -20.56 -1.34
CA GLU A 115 -14.94 -20.75 -2.06
C GLU A 115 -15.98 -19.67 -1.70
N ALA A 116 -15.94 -19.16 -0.47
CA ALA A 116 -16.88 -18.17 0.03
C ALA A 116 -16.42 -16.73 -0.15
N MET A 117 -15.10 -16.49 -0.25
CA MET A 117 -14.53 -15.15 -0.28
C MET A 117 -13.67 -14.93 -1.53
N PRO A 118 -13.97 -13.90 -2.36
CA PRO A 118 -13.16 -13.59 -3.53
C PRO A 118 -11.78 -13.10 -3.11
N LEU A 119 -10.80 -13.27 -4.01
CA LEU A 119 -9.51 -12.61 -3.92
C LEU A 119 -9.69 -11.09 -3.78
N GLU A 120 -8.85 -10.46 -2.98
CA GLU A 120 -8.94 -9.02 -2.69
C GLU A 120 -7.54 -8.40 -2.63
N ASN A 121 -7.42 -7.19 -3.13
CA ASN A 121 -6.20 -6.39 -3.05
C ASN A 121 -6.60 -4.92 -3.02
N HIS A 122 -6.97 -4.45 -1.84
CA HIS A 122 -7.42 -3.08 -1.64
C HIS A 122 -6.54 -2.35 -0.64
N VAL A 123 -6.27 -1.07 -0.93
CA VAL A 123 -5.53 -0.17 -0.06
C VAL A 123 -6.17 1.20 -0.04
N SER A 124 -6.37 1.73 1.16
CA SER A 124 -6.86 3.09 1.40
C SER A 124 -5.88 3.83 2.29
N ILE A 125 -5.36 4.95 1.83
CA ILE A 125 -4.40 5.78 2.56
C ILE A 125 -4.79 7.24 2.55
N SER A 126 -4.38 7.97 3.59
CA SER A 126 -4.49 9.43 3.62
C SER A 126 -3.22 10.07 4.17
N GLY A 127 -2.80 11.17 3.57
CA GLY A 127 -1.57 11.85 3.94
C GLY A 127 -1.32 13.12 3.15
N LEU A 128 -0.07 13.55 3.10
CA LEU A 128 0.34 14.74 2.35
C LEU A 128 1.00 14.35 1.04
N LEU A 129 0.63 15.02 -0.05
CA LEU A 129 1.30 14.92 -1.33
C LEU A 129 2.73 15.46 -1.20
N ALA A 130 3.71 14.56 -1.05
CA ALA A 130 5.06 14.94 -0.65
C ALA A 130 6.00 15.15 -1.85
N ARG A 131 6.05 14.19 -2.77
CA ARG A 131 6.87 14.24 -3.96
C ARG A 131 6.00 14.04 -5.19
N LYS A 132 6.22 14.87 -6.18
CA LYS A 132 5.62 14.74 -7.50
C LYS A 132 6.71 14.36 -8.50
N GLY A 133 6.43 13.37 -9.33
CA GLY A 133 7.23 13.01 -10.48
C GLY A 133 6.91 13.88 -11.69
N LYS A 134 7.05 13.29 -12.85
CA LYS A 134 6.65 13.93 -14.12
C LYS A 134 5.44 13.18 -14.69
N VAL A 135 4.64 13.89 -15.48
CA VAL A 135 3.63 13.22 -16.31
C VAL A 135 4.37 12.48 -17.42
N HIS A 136 4.08 11.19 -17.55
CA HIS A 136 4.68 10.32 -18.54
C HIS A 136 3.67 9.91 -19.60
N HIS A 137 4.02 10.12 -20.87
CA HIS A 137 3.27 9.60 -22.01
C HIS A 137 3.89 8.26 -22.43
N CYS A 138 3.11 7.21 -22.32
CA CYS A 138 3.55 5.85 -22.66
C CYS A 138 3.43 5.61 -24.17
N LYS A 139 4.24 4.67 -24.69
CA LYS A 139 4.24 4.34 -26.14
C LYS A 139 2.88 3.84 -26.67
N ASN A 140 2.04 3.27 -25.81
CA ASN A 140 0.70 2.80 -26.11
C ASN A 140 -0.38 3.91 -26.01
N GLY A 141 0.02 5.18 -25.88
CA GLY A 141 -0.88 6.32 -25.75
C GLY A 141 -1.41 6.58 -24.33
N GLY A 142 -1.10 5.71 -23.37
CA GLY A 142 -1.51 5.91 -21.98
C GLY A 142 -0.71 7.05 -21.32
N VAL A 143 -1.34 7.77 -20.41
CA VAL A 143 -0.70 8.82 -19.60
C VAL A 143 -0.69 8.40 -18.14
N MET A 144 0.44 8.56 -17.48
CA MET A 144 0.60 8.24 -16.06
C MET A 144 1.35 9.35 -15.33
N PHE A 145 1.09 9.44 -14.02
CA PHE A 145 1.82 10.34 -13.12
C PHE A 145 2.20 9.59 -11.85
N ASP A 146 3.48 9.65 -11.47
CA ASP A 146 4.00 9.08 -10.24
C ASP A 146 4.16 10.16 -9.15
N PHE A 147 3.81 9.79 -7.92
CA PHE A 147 3.92 10.67 -6.77
C PHE A 147 4.13 9.88 -5.49
N THR A 148 4.36 10.56 -4.38
CA THR A 148 4.41 9.92 -3.07
C THR A 148 3.47 10.61 -2.09
N VAL A 149 2.81 9.80 -1.26
CA VAL A 149 2.00 10.26 -0.13
C VAL A 149 2.78 10.02 1.16
N ASP A 150 3.04 11.09 1.91
CA ASP A 150 3.69 11.00 3.21
C ASP A 150 2.65 10.81 4.31
N ILE A 151 2.74 9.69 4.99
CA ILE A 151 1.85 9.30 6.08
C ILE A 151 2.63 9.36 7.39
N ARG A 152 2.13 10.13 8.35
CA ARG A 152 2.64 10.08 9.73
C ARG A 152 2.03 8.89 10.46
N ARG A 153 2.88 7.96 10.87
CA ARG A 153 2.51 6.83 11.73
C ARG A 153 2.57 7.22 13.21
N SER A 154 2.05 6.35 14.08
CA SER A 154 2.29 6.42 15.52
C SER A 154 3.81 6.51 15.81
N TYR A 155 4.17 7.13 16.89
CA TYR A 155 5.57 7.36 17.32
C TYR A 155 6.41 8.26 16.37
N GLY A 156 5.77 9.18 15.62
CA GLY A 156 6.46 10.17 14.79
C GLY A 156 7.14 9.64 13.54
N ARG A 157 7.10 8.34 13.28
CA ARG A 157 7.66 7.75 12.06
C ARG A 157 6.84 8.15 10.83
N ARG A 158 7.53 8.34 9.70
CA ARG A 158 6.88 8.63 8.40
C ARG A 158 7.07 7.46 7.46
N SER A 159 6.06 7.22 6.63
CA SER A 159 6.16 6.36 5.45
C SER A 159 5.85 7.21 4.22
N SER A 160 6.77 7.23 3.26
CA SER A 160 6.54 7.85 1.95
C SER A 160 6.09 6.77 0.99
N ILE A 161 4.81 6.69 0.74
CA ILE A 161 4.17 5.64 -0.06
C ILE A 161 4.22 6.01 -1.54
N PRO A 162 4.82 5.19 -2.41
CA PRO A 162 4.81 5.42 -3.85
C PRO A 162 3.42 5.11 -4.42
N CYS A 163 2.92 6.04 -5.23
CA CYS A 163 1.62 5.96 -5.89
C CYS A 163 1.78 6.25 -7.38
N VAL A 164 0.97 5.61 -8.19
CA VAL A 164 0.87 5.84 -9.64
C VAL A 164 -0.59 5.99 -10.02
N ILE A 165 -0.91 7.04 -10.75
CA ILE A 165 -2.23 7.27 -11.30
C ILE A 165 -2.18 7.22 -12.82
N TRP A 166 -3.18 6.61 -13.44
CA TRP A 166 -3.36 6.51 -14.87
C TRP A 166 -4.52 7.37 -15.34
N GLY A 167 -4.45 7.82 -16.58
CA GLY A 167 -5.45 8.67 -17.24
C GLY A 167 -4.98 10.12 -17.36
N ASP A 168 -5.19 10.70 -18.54
CA ASP A 168 -4.63 12.00 -18.92
C ASP A 168 -5.13 13.12 -17.99
N GLU A 169 -6.44 13.31 -17.89
CA GLU A 169 -7.04 14.37 -17.05
C GLU A 169 -6.64 14.25 -15.58
N ARG A 170 -6.68 13.03 -15.05
CA ARG A 170 -6.34 12.74 -13.66
C ARG A 170 -4.87 12.98 -13.35
N ALA A 171 -3.99 12.54 -14.26
CA ALA A 171 -2.55 12.72 -14.15
C ALA A 171 -2.17 14.20 -14.22
N GLN A 172 -2.77 14.93 -15.17
CA GLN A 172 -2.55 16.37 -15.33
C GLN A 172 -3.08 17.14 -14.11
N PHE A 173 -4.31 16.87 -13.65
CA PHE A 173 -4.87 17.52 -12.48
C PHE A 173 -3.93 17.34 -11.27
N LEU A 174 -3.58 16.09 -10.94
CA LEU A 174 -2.76 15.82 -9.75
C LEU A 174 -1.33 16.40 -9.87
N SER A 175 -0.81 16.52 -11.08
CA SER A 175 0.48 17.17 -11.34
C SER A 175 0.49 18.66 -11.00
N GLN A 176 -0.68 19.32 -11.04
CA GLN A 176 -0.85 20.74 -10.72
C GLN A 176 -1.15 21.00 -9.24
N VAL A 177 -1.70 20.01 -8.54
CA VAL A 177 -2.00 20.10 -7.08
C VAL A 177 -0.75 20.48 -6.32
N GLY A 178 -0.87 21.39 -5.35
CA GLY A 178 0.25 21.88 -4.55
C GLY A 178 0.92 20.75 -3.74
N LYS A 179 2.24 20.86 -3.53
CA LYS A 179 2.93 20.02 -2.58
C LYS A 179 2.37 20.28 -1.17
N ASP A 180 2.39 19.24 -0.32
CA ASP A 180 1.84 19.24 1.04
C ASP A 180 0.31 19.36 1.12
N THR A 181 -0.40 19.32 -0.01
CA THR A 181 -1.86 19.18 -0.03
C THR A 181 -2.26 17.83 0.58
N PHE A 182 -3.29 17.83 1.41
CA PHE A 182 -3.84 16.60 1.96
C PHE A 182 -4.57 15.82 0.85
N ILE A 183 -4.25 14.52 0.75
CA ILE A 183 -4.83 13.61 -0.25
C ILE A 183 -5.29 12.32 0.41
N GLU A 184 -6.44 11.85 -0.01
CA GLU A 184 -6.94 10.50 0.24
C GLU A 184 -6.84 9.71 -1.06
N VAL A 185 -6.35 8.47 -0.97
CA VAL A 185 -6.11 7.60 -2.10
C VAL A 185 -6.70 6.23 -1.80
N ASP A 186 -7.50 5.72 -2.73
CA ASP A 186 -7.97 4.33 -2.77
C ASP A 186 -7.43 3.65 -4.03
N GLY A 187 -7.08 2.38 -3.91
CA GLY A 187 -6.51 1.63 -5.02
C GLY A 187 -6.03 0.24 -4.61
N TRP A 188 -5.08 -0.30 -5.33
CA TRP A 188 -4.53 -1.63 -5.11
C TRP A 188 -3.00 -1.64 -5.18
N ILE A 189 -2.37 -2.64 -4.57
CA ILE A 189 -0.92 -2.77 -4.51
C ILE A 189 -0.45 -3.54 -5.74
N LYS A 190 0.38 -2.90 -6.56
CA LYS A 190 1.10 -3.53 -7.66
C LYS A 190 2.54 -3.79 -7.26
N THR A 191 3.01 -4.98 -7.57
CA THR A 191 4.43 -5.32 -7.50
C THR A 191 5.00 -5.43 -8.90
N ARG A 192 6.22 -4.95 -9.08
CA ARG A 192 6.99 -5.10 -10.32
C ARG A 192 8.46 -5.25 -10.02
N THR A 193 9.14 -5.88 -10.93
CA THR A 193 10.59 -6.03 -10.88
C THR A 193 11.24 -4.94 -11.74
N ILE A 194 12.20 -4.22 -11.18
CA ILE A 194 13.02 -3.28 -11.93
C ILE A 194 14.47 -3.74 -11.87
N THR A 195 15.13 -3.69 -13.02
CA THR A 195 16.58 -3.93 -13.13
C THR A 195 17.27 -2.59 -13.32
N ASP A 196 18.22 -2.27 -12.46
CA ASP A 196 18.99 -1.04 -12.58
C ASP A 196 20.08 -1.14 -13.65
N SER A 197 20.80 -0.03 -13.91
CA SER A 197 21.86 0.04 -14.91
C SER A 197 23.06 -0.90 -14.62
N PHE A 198 23.14 -1.44 -13.41
CA PHE A 198 24.16 -2.40 -13.00
C PHE A 198 23.68 -3.86 -13.08
N GLY A 199 22.48 -4.11 -13.63
CA GLY A 199 21.90 -5.43 -13.73
C GLY A 199 21.28 -5.95 -12.42
N ILE A 200 21.24 -5.13 -11.37
CA ILE A 200 20.66 -5.53 -10.09
C ILE A 200 19.13 -5.45 -10.15
N THR A 201 18.49 -6.59 -9.98
CA THR A 201 17.05 -6.72 -10.01
C THR A 201 16.44 -6.50 -8.63
N LYS A 202 15.43 -5.61 -8.54
CA LYS A 202 14.76 -5.24 -7.30
C LYS A 202 13.25 -5.32 -7.47
N ALA A 203 12.58 -5.98 -6.52
CA ALA A 203 11.14 -5.90 -6.43
C ALA A 203 10.73 -4.55 -5.80
N VAL A 204 9.79 -3.86 -6.42
CA VAL A 204 9.16 -2.65 -5.91
C VAL A 204 7.66 -2.86 -5.82
N ALA A 205 7.05 -2.30 -4.78
CA ALA A 205 5.61 -2.26 -4.64
C ALA A 205 5.15 -0.80 -4.60
N GLU A 206 4.06 -0.51 -5.28
CA GLU A 206 3.47 0.83 -5.41
C GLU A 206 1.94 0.71 -5.38
N ILE A 207 1.24 1.79 -5.03
CA ILE A 207 -0.22 1.84 -5.11
C ILE A 207 -0.61 2.31 -6.51
N ILE A 208 -1.43 1.54 -7.20
CA ILE A 208 -2.13 1.99 -8.39
C ILE A 208 -3.42 2.64 -7.92
N VAL A 209 -3.55 3.94 -8.21
CA VAL A 209 -4.64 4.76 -7.72
C VAL A 209 -5.87 4.61 -8.61
N GLU A 210 -6.96 4.15 -8.00
CA GLU A 210 -8.29 4.06 -8.63
C GLU A 210 -9.08 5.34 -8.38
N ASN A 211 -9.10 5.79 -7.12
CA ASN A 211 -9.80 6.99 -6.72
C ASN A 211 -8.91 7.84 -5.82
N PHE A 212 -9.12 9.15 -5.87
CA PHE A 212 -8.48 10.06 -4.93
C PHE A 212 -9.36 11.28 -4.65
N LYS A 213 -9.10 11.91 -3.51
CA LYS A 213 -9.70 13.18 -3.09
C LYS A 213 -8.59 14.09 -2.60
N THR A 214 -8.60 15.35 -3.01
CA THR A 214 -7.70 16.38 -2.49
C THR A 214 -8.48 17.37 -1.64
N ARG A 215 -7.83 17.92 -0.61
CA ARG A 215 -8.35 19.04 0.18
C ARG A 215 -7.42 20.21 0.00
N GLU A 216 -7.83 21.16 -0.78
CA GLU A 216 -7.39 22.53 -0.69
C GLU A 216 -8.33 23.25 0.27
N ASP A 217 -7.84 24.11 1.12
CA ASP A 217 -8.46 24.72 2.34
C ASP A 217 -9.97 25.08 2.34
N SER A 218 -10.75 24.71 1.32
CA SER A 218 -12.22 24.90 1.31
C SER A 218 -13.03 24.13 0.25
N LYS A 219 -12.41 23.32 -0.63
CA LYS A 219 -13.17 22.55 -1.65
C LYS A 219 -12.66 21.12 -1.75
N MET A 220 -13.59 20.17 -1.62
CA MET A 220 -13.31 18.76 -1.83
C MET A 220 -13.63 18.38 -3.28
N GLU A 221 -12.62 18.08 -4.08
CA GLU A 221 -12.79 17.54 -5.43
C GLU A 221 -12.63 16.02 -5.42
N VAL A 222 -13.59 15.30 -6.00
CA VAL A 222 -13.64 13.83 -6.03
C VAL A 222 -13.44 13.37 -7.47
N TYR A 223 -12.43 12.52 -7.70
CA TYR A 223 -12.15 11.94 -9.00
C TYR A 223 -12.23 10.42 -8.96
N HIS A 224 -13.13 9.86 -9.76
CA HIS A 224 -13.29 8.42 -9.91
C HIS A 224 -12.62 7.93 -11.19
N ALA A 225 -12.15 6.68 -11.20
CA ALA A 225 -11.78 6.00 -12.42
C ALA A 225 -13.05 5.91 -13.29
N GLY A 226 -13.00 6.45 -14.49
CA GLY A 226 -14.07 6.25 -15.48
C GLY A 226 -14.18 4.76 -15.80
N SER A 227 -15.39 4.29 -15.91
CA SER A 227 -15.77 2.95 -16.37
C SER A 227 -15.31 2.71 -17.83
#